data_529ac5d07012a444dfe0d2ea3ff71859
#
_entry.id   529ac5d07012a444dfe0d2ea3ff71859
#
_cell.length_a   1.000
_cell.length_b   1.000
_cell.length_c   1.000
_cell.angle_alpha   90.00
_cell.angle_beta   90.00
_cell.angle_gamma   90.00
#
_symmetry.space_group_name_H-M   'P 1'
#
loop_
_entity.id
_entity.type
_entity.pdbx_description
1 polymer ?
#
loop_
_entity_poly.entity_id
_entity_poly.type
_entity_poly.pdbx_seq_one_letter_code
_entity_poly.pdbx_strand_id
1 'polypeptide(L)'
;VSVRIAPLRLEGFEQLPKHARRCVFWEVDPATLGRDDHLSDPEFEKEAWLSMVMLEWGCCGQVATPSAAAGGADESPCLGYVLYAPPRAVPRAHRFPTAPVSADAVLLTSIGVEPAPMADGLPRELIAGAVEELIRRGVRALEAFGRTAAVGDLLDPRNVPPDVAPVLEAVGDCTVEHCIIEADFLTGVGFTVVAPHRYFPRLRLELDKGLGWKAEVEAALERLLESAQLHAPVGASAPAGSVSSRSGAAVDPAAQLRLSAVESC
;
A
#
# COMPACT_ATOMS: atom_id res chain seq x y z
N VAL A 1 -0.80 -7.88 -22.37
CA VAL A 1 -1.34 -8.64 -21.23
C VAL A 1 -1.51 -7.65 -20.10
N SER A 2 -2.73 -7.48 -19.56
CA SER A 2 -2.97 -6.63 -18.39
C SER A 2 -2.54 -7.37 -17.11
N VAL A 3 -2.14 -6.62 -16.11
CA VAL A 3 -1.78 -7.13 -14.78
C VAL A 3 -2.97 -6.92 -13.84
N ARG A 4 -3.22 -7.87 -12.97
CA ARG A 4 -4.20 -7.78 -11.89
C ARG A 4 -3.47 -7.73 -10.56
N ILE A 5 -3.79 -6.74 -9.73
CA ILE A 5 -3.33 -6.68 -8.35
C ILE A 5 -4.47 -7.16 -7.45
N ALA A 6 -4.16 -8.04 -6.52
CA ALA A 6 -5.13 -8.63 -5.60
C ALA A 6 -4.49 -8.85 -4.22
N PRO A 7 -5.31 -8.87 -3.15
CA PRO A 7 -4.84 -9.23 -1.83
C PRO A 7 -4.17 -10.60 -1.80
N LEU A 8 -3.02 -10.68 -1.13
CA LEU A 8 -2.34 -11.95 -0.88
C LEU A 8 -3.24 -12.84 -0.03
N ARG A 9 -3.36 -14.09 -0.45
CA ARG A 9 -4.03 -15.17 0.28
C ARG A 9 -3.03 -16.26 0.61
N LEU A 10 -3.29 -17.02 1.67
CA LEU A 10 -2.39 -18.08 2.11
C LEU A 10 -2.29 -19.21 1.07
N GLU A 11 -3.40 -19.52 0.39
CA GLU A 11 -3.45 -20.51 -0.69
C GLU A 11 -2.53 -20.15 -1.87
N GLY A 12 -2.19 -18.84 -2.03
CA GLY A 12 -1.27 -18.34 -3.04
C GLY A 12 0.19 -18.28 -2.58
N PHE A 13 0.53 -18.78 -1.39
CA PHE A 13 1.88 -18.68 -0.85
C PHE A 13 2.93 -19.33 -1.76
N GLU A 14 2.67 -20.53 -2.26
CA GLU A 14 3.60 -21.26 -3.12
C GLU A 14 3.86 -20.57 -4.47
N GLN A 15 2.96 -19.68 -4.89
CA GLN A 15 3.09 -18.92 -6.14
C GLN A 15 3.98 -17.68 -5.98
N LEU A 16 4.26 -17.27 -4.74
CA LEU A 16 5.18 -16.17 -4.48
C LEU A 16 6.59 -16.51 -4.98
N PRO A 17 7.36 -15.51 -5.44
CA PRO A 17 8.76 -15.69 -5.79
C PRO A 17 9.55 -16.35 -4.67
N LYS A 18 10.53 -17.18 -5.04
CA LYS A 18 11.34 -17.94 -4.08
C LYS A 18 11.93 -17.07 -2.96
N HIS A 19 12.42 -15.86 -3.31
CA HIS A 19 12.92 -14.93 -2.30
C HIS A 19 11.83 -14.52 -1.30
N ALA A 20 10.63 -14.17 -1.77
CA ALA A 20 9.50 -13.78 -0.91
C ALA A 20 9.11 -14.87 0.07
N ARG A 21 9.12 -16.14 -0.37
CA ARG A 21 8.79 -17.29 0.48
C ARG A 21 9.86 -17.60 1.53
N ARG A 22 11.12 -17.39 1.20
CA ARG A 22 12.26 -17.78 2.05
C ARG A 22 12.89 -16.64 2.85
N CYS A 23 12.63 -15.40 2.47
CA CYS A 23 13.18 -14.26 3.18
C CYS A 23 12.36 -14.01 4.46
N VAL A 24 12.99 -14.23 5.60
CA VAL A 24 12.43 -13.99 6.95
C VAL A 24 13.18 -12.86 7.66
N PHE A 25 13.80 -11.98 6.90
CA PHE A 25 14.58 -10.85 7.42
C PHE A 25 13.77 -9.98 8.38
N TRP A 26 12.52 -9.71 8.07
CA TRP A 26 11.64 -8.86 8.87
C TRP A 26 10.92 -9.63 9.98
N GLU A 27 10.65 -10.90 9.76
CA GLU A 27 9.74 -11.74 10.52
C GLU A 27 10.41 -12.41 11.73
N VAL A 28 11.72 -12.64 11.65
CA VAL A 28 12.48 -13.29 12.71
C VAL A 28 13.47 -12.31 13.34
N ASP A 29 13.50 -12.27 14.69
CA ASP A 29 14.54 -11.54 15.40
C ASP A 29 15.79 -12.43 15.55
N PRO A 30 16.95 -12.02 14.99
CA PRO A 30 18.20 -12.80 15.14
C PRO A 30 18.56 -13.12 16.59
N ALA A 31 18.16 -12.27 17.55
CA ALA A 31 18.44 -12.52 18.96
C ALA A 31 17.68 -13.71 19.54
N THR A 32 16.58 -14.13 18.89
CA THR A 32 15.81 -15.31 19.34
C THR A 32 16.38 -16.62 18.79
N LEU A 33 17.25 -16.54 17.78
CA LEU A 33 17.96 -17.70 17.25
C LEU A 33 19.13 -18.03 18.19
N GLY A 34 19.21 -19.27 18.67
CA GLY A 34 20.36 -19.74 19.42
C GLY A 34 21.62 -19.71 18.54
N ARG A 35 22.82 -19.77 19.16
CA ARG A 35 24.09 -19.72 18.40
C ARG A 35 24.28 -20.86 17.41
N ASP A 36 23.53 -21.96 17.59
CA ASP A 36 23.57 -23.18 16.75
C ASP A 36 22.24 -23.39 16.00
N ASP A 37 21.24 -22.55 16.21
CA ASP A 37 19.96 -22.63 15.51
C ASP A 37 20.07 -21.95 14.14
N HIS A 38 20.51 -22.74 13.18
CA HIS A 38 20.22 -22.43 11.79
C HIS A 38 18.71 -22.54 11.60
N LEU A 39 18.11 -21.52 10.99
CA LEU A 39 16.73 -21.61 10.51
C LEU A 39 16.62 -22.83 9.61
N SER A 40 16.05 -23.91 10.12
CA SER A 40 16.00 -25.19 9.41
C SER A 40 15.05 -25.14 8.21
N ASP A 41 13.98 -24.35 8.31
CA ASP A 41 13.02 -24.16 7.23
C ASP A 41 12.49 -22.71 7.22
N PRO A 42 13.17 -21.79 6.53
CA PRO A 42 12.73 -20.41 6.44
C PRO A 42 11.42 -20.23 5.68
N GLU A 43 11.05 -21.18 4.82
CA GLU A 43 9.79 -21.15 4.07
C GLU A 43 8.61 -21.45 4.99
N PHE A 44 8.75 -22.43 5.86
CA PHE A 44 7.77 -22.72 6.91
C PHE A 44 7.61 -21.55 7.89
N GLU A 45 8.70 -20.93 8.33
CA GLU A 45 8.66 -19.76 9.22
C GLU A 45 7.92 -18.58 8.56
N LYS A 46 8.16 -18.35 7.28
CA LYS A 46 7.48 -17.30 6.51
C LYS A 46 5.99 -17.56 6.39
N GLU A 47 5.62 -18.80 6.06
CA GLU A 47 4.21 -19.20 5.94
C GLU A 47 3.48 -19.10 7.29
N ALA A 48 4.12 -19.57 8.37
CA ALA A 48 3.59 -19.48 9.73
C ALA A 48 3.38 -18.02 10.16
N TRP A 49 4.35 -17.15 9.87
CA TRP A 49 4.21 -15.72 10.14
C TRP A 49 3.07 -15.08 9.35
N LEU A 50 2.97 -15.35 8.05
CA LEU A 50 1.87 -14.86 7.21
C LEU A 50 0.52 -15.32 7.74
N SER A 51 0.40 -16.60 8.11
CA SER A 51 -0.82 -17.18 8.68
C SER A 51 -1.21 -16.47 9.97
N MET A 52 -0.26 -16.26 10.86
CA MET A 52 -0.48 -15.55 12.13
C MET A 52 -0.95 -14.11 11.89
N VAL A 53 -0.25 -13.36 11.03
CA VAL A 53 -0.61 -11.96 10.76
C VAL A 53 -1.97 -11.86 10.09
N MET A 54 -2.26 -12.73 9.12
CA MET A 54 -3.57 -12.76 8.46
C MET A 54 -4.71 -13.10 9.41
N LEU A 55 -4.48 -14.00 10.36
CA LEU A 55 -5.47 -14.39 11.36
C LEU A 55 -5.73 -13.26 12.37
N GLU A 56 -4.69 -12.59 12.84
CA GLU A 56 -4.81 -11.59 13.90
C GLU A 56 -5.17 -10.19 13.38
N TRP A 57 -4.74 -9.87 12.17
CA TRP A 57 -4.83 -8.52 11.64
C TRP A 57 -5.49 -8.43 10.27
N GLY A 58 -5.51 -9.50 9.48
CA GLY A 58 -6.05 -9.57 8.12
C GLY A 58 -4.98 -9.48 7.05
N CYS A 59 -5.39 -9.13 5.82
CA CYS A 59 -4.48 -9.08 4.67
C CYS A 59 -3.22 -8.26 4.96
N CYS A 60 -2.07 -8.87 4.69
CA CYS A 60 -0.73 -8.31 4.93
C CYS A 60 0.13 -8.21 3.66
N GLY A 61 -0.49 -8.25 2.48
CA GLY A 61 0.21 -8.10 1.21
C GLY A 61 -0.70 -7.99 0.00
N GLN A 62 -0.10 -7.57 -1.12
CA GLN A 62 -0.74 -7.59 -2.44
C GLN A 62 0.16 -8.39 -3.39
N VAL A 63 -0.45 -9.06 -4.33
CA VAL A 63 0.24 -9.79 -5.40
C VAL A 63 -0.24 -9.33 -6.76
N ALA A 64 0.69 -9.30 -7.69
CA ALA A 64 0.43 -9.01 -9.09
C ALA A 64 0.50 -10.29 -9.91
N THR A 65 -0.55 -10.58 -10.66
CA THR A 65 -0.64 -11.73 -11.55
C THR A 65 -1.04 -11.30 -12.95
N PRO A 66 -0.71 -12.07 -14.01
CA PRO A 66 -1.25 -11.79 -15.33
C PRO A 66 -2.78 -11.84 -15.29
N SER A 67 -3.44 -10.86 -15.90
CA SER A 67 -4.88 -10.94 -16.12
C SER A 67 -5.14 -12.00 -17.17
N ALA A 68 -5.47 -13.22 -16.74
CA ALA A 68 -5.69 -14.34 -17.61
C ALA A 68 -6.95 -14.13 -18.46
N ALA A 69 -6.82 -14.22 -19.77
CA ALA A 69 -7.92 -14.66 -20.59
C ALA A 69 -8.13 -16.17 -20.32
N ALA A 70 -9.21 -16.53 -19.62
CA ALA A 70 -9.81 -17.87 -19.60
C ALA A 70 -8.94 -19.06 -19.10
N GLY A 71 -8.20 -18.91 -18.00
CA GLY A 71 -7.63 -20.03 -17.25
C GLY A 71 -7.78 -19.72 -15.75
N GLY A 72 -8.08 -20.72 -14.94
CA GLY A 72 -8.37 -20.52 -13.51
C GLY A 72 -7.32 -19.66 -12.78
N ALA A 73 -7.79 -18.87 -11.83
CA ALA A 73 -6.99 -17.90 -11.09
C ALA A 73 -5.87 -18.53 -10.23
N ASP A 74 -5.85 -19.84 -10.08
CA ASP A 74 -4.97 -20.58 -9.16
C ASP A 74 -3.62 -21.02 -9.74
N GLU A 75 -3.37 -20.86 -11.05
CA GLU A 75 -2.11 -21.31 -11.67
C GLU A 75 -1.29 -20.19 -12.30
N SER A 76 -1.68 -18.93 -12.11
CA SER A 76 -0.96 -17.82 -12.73
C SER A 76 0.29 -17.46 -11.93
N PRO A 77 1.47 -17.32 -12.58
CA PRO A 77 2.70 -16.97 -11.88
C PRO A 77 2.59 -15.59 -11.24
N CYS A 78 3.12 -15.43 -10.03
CA CYS A 78 3.24 -14.14 -9.38
C CYS A 78 4.30 -13.29 -10.10
N LEU A 79 3.89 -12.15 -10.64
CA LEU A 79 4.77 -11.18 -11.31
C LEU A 79 5.44 -10.22 -10.33
N GLY A 80 4.85 -10.05 -9.16
CA GLY A 80 5.37 -9.19 -8.11
C GLY A 80 4.50 -9.21 -6.87
N TYR A 81 5.06 -8.73 -5.79
CA TYR A 81 4.40 -8.72 -4.48
C TYR A 81 4.83 -7.50 -3.66
N VAL A 82 4.00 -7.14 -2.70
CA VAL A 82 4.30 -6.21 -1.63
C VAL A 82 3.77 -6.76 -0.32
N LEU A 83 4.59 -6.70 0.75
CA LEU A 83 4.20 -7.16 2.09
C LEU A 83 4.27 -6.01 3.07
N TYR A 84 3.32 -6.01 4.01
CA TYR A 84 3.21 -5.01 5.07
C TYR A 84 2.54 -5.62 6.31
N ALA A 85 2.90 -5.16 7.48
CA ALA A 85 2.34 -5.67 8.73
C ALA A 85 2.33 -4.61 9.85
N PRO A 86 1.51 -4.79 10.89
CA PRO A 86 1.61 -3.96 12.09
C PRO A 86 3.02 -4.09 12.69
N PRO A 87 3.60 -3.01 13.24
CA PRO A 87 4.97 -3.02 13.75
C PRO A 87 5.24 -4.11 14.80
N ARG A 88 4.20 -4.49 15.60
CA ARG A 88 4.31 -5.56 16.60
C ARG A 88 4.60 -6.94 16.01
N ALA A 89 4.25 -7.16 14.75
CA ALA A 89 4.50 -8.41 14.04
C ALA A 89 5.84 -8.44 13.30
N VAL A 90 6.62 -7.35 13.39
CA VAL A 90 7.88 -7.19 12.66
C VAL A 90 9.02 -6.92 13.66
N PRO A 91 9.57 -7.98 14.31
CA PRO A 91 10.55 -7.82 15.38
C PRO A 91 11.83 -7.11 14.94
N ARG A 92 12.27 -7.31 13.71
CA ARG A 92 13.46 -6.63 13.18
C ARG A 92 13.32 -5.10 13.14
N ALA A 93 12.11 -4.56 13.05
CA ALA A 93 11.88 -3.12 13.04
C ALA A 93 12.53 -2.39 14.23
N HIS A 94 12.62 -3.06 15.38
CA HIS A 94 13.23 -2.49 16.59
C HIS A 94 14.76 -2.41 16.55
N ARG A 95 15.38 -3.06 15.56
CA ARG A 95 16.84 -3.07 15.38
C ARG A 95 17.35 -1.86 14.60
N PHE A 96 16.48 -1.13 13.95
CA PHE A 96 16.86 0.01 13.11
C PHE A 96 17.19 1.25 13.96
N PRO A 97 18.25 2.02 13.59
CA PRO A 97 18.64 3.23 14.34
C PRO A 97 17.57 4.32 14.32
N THR A 98 16.63 4.24 13.36
CA THR A 98 15.50 5.17 13.21
C THR A 98 14.18 4.61 13.78
N ALA A 99 14.24 3.53 14.56
CA ALA A 99 13.09 3.01 15.32
C ALA A 99 12.69 3.99 16.44
N PRO A 100 11.47 3.87 16.98
CA PRO A 100 10.39 2.96 16.59
C PRO A 100 9.57 3.47 15.41
N VAL A 101 8.80 2.57 14.78
CA VAL A 101 7.72 2.91 13.85
C VAL A 101 6.63 3.66 14.61
N SER A 102 5.98 4.62 13.98
CA SER A 102 4.89 5.40 14.60
C SER A 102 3.71 4.51 14.97
N ALA A 103 3.07 4.79 16.09
CA ALA A 103 2.00 3.96 16.64
C ALA A 103 0.74 3.86 15.75
N ASP A 104 0.54 4.85 14.87
CA ASP A 104 -0.57 4.97 13.94
C ASP A 104 -0.24 4.43 12.53
N ALA A 105 0.97 3.90 12.34
CA ALA A 105 1.45 3.43 11.06
C ALA A 105 1.52 1.90 10.98
N VAL A 106 1.39 1.40 9.75
CA VAL A 106 1.72 0.04 9.34
C VAL A 106 3.10 0.07 8.70
N LEU A 107 3.88 -0.99 8.85
CA LEU A 107 5.21 -1.09 8.28
C LEU A 107 5.15 -1.82 6.92
N LEU A 108 5.64 -1.17 5.88
CA LEU A 108 5.97 -1.78 4.60
C LEU A 108 7.29 -2.52 4.75
N THR A 109 7.28 -3.84 4.60
CA THR A 109 8.45 -4.68 4.85
C THR A 109 9.22 -5.03 3.60
N SER A 110 8.52 -5.45 2.54
CA SER A 110 9.18 -5.87 1.31
C SER A 110 8.34 -5.60 0.08
N ILE A 111 9.01 -5.42 -1.02
CA ILE A 111 8.44 -5.35 -2.37
C ILE A 111 9.39 -6.06 -3.31
N GLY A 112 8.84 -6.85 -4.21
CA GLY A 112 9.62 -7.54 -5.23
C GLY A 112 8.83 -7.69 -6.52
N VAL A 113 9.54 -7.65 -7.64
CA VAL A 113 9.00 -7.85 -8.98
C VAL A 113 9.89 -8.81 -9.73
N GLU A 114 9.29 -9.82 -10.32
CA GLU A 114 10.01 -10.77 -11.18
C GLU A 114 10.39 -10.10 -12.51
N PRO A 115 11.57 -10.39 -13.06
CA PRO A 115 11.98 -9.90 -14.35
C PRO A 115 11.00 -10.34 -15.44
N ALA A 116 10.22 -9.41 -15.94
CA ALA A 116 9.26 -9.66 -17.01
C ALA A 116 9.17 -8.42 -17.93
N PRO A 117 8.82 -8.58 -19.23
CA PRO A 117 8.66 -7.45 -20.15
C PRO A 117 7.65 -6.38 -19.71
N MET A 118 6.82 -6.70 -18.71
CA MET A 118 5.76 -5.83 -18.17
C MET A 118 6.06 -5.32 -16.76
N ALA A 119 7.30 -5.43 -16.30
CA ALA A 119 7.68 -5.05 -14.95
C ALA A 119 7.77 -3.52 -14.74
N ASP A 120 7.83 -2.73 -15.82
CA ASP A 120 7.91 -1.28 -15.74
C ASP A 120 6.63 -0.70 -15.12
N GLY A 121 6.81 0.02 -13.99
CA GLY A 121 5.71 0.62 -13.24
C GLY A 121 5.04 -0.30 -12.21
N LEU A 122 5.21 -1.62 -12.31
CA LEU A 122 4.57 -2.59 -11.42
C LEU A 122 4.84 -2.36 -9.93
N PRO A 123 6.05 -1.96 -9.48
CA PRO A 123 6.28 -1.63 -8.07
C PRO A 123 5.38 -0.48 -7.59
N ARG A 124 5.13 0.53 -8.42
CA ARG A 124 4.24 1.66 -8.08
C ARG A 124 2.78 1.21 -7.98
N GLU A 125 2.34 0.36 -8.88
CA GLU A 125 0.99 -0.20 -8.87
C GLU A 125 0.76 -1.10 -7.65
N LEU A 126 1.76 -1.89 -7.24
CA LEU A 126 1.71 -2.69 -6.02
C LEU A 126 1.59 -1.82 -4.76
N ILE A 127 2.34 -0.72 -4.68
CA ILE A 127 2.22 0.25 -3.59
C ILE A 127 0.82 0.90 -3.62
N ALA A 128 0.30 1.28 -4.79
CA ALA A 128 -1.04 1.84 -4.91
C ALA A 128 -2.11 0.86 -4.41
N GLY A 129 -2.03 -0.41 -4.79
CA GLY A 129 -2.95 -1.45 -4.30
C GLY A 129 -2.86 -1.67 -2.78
N ALA A 130 -1.65 -1.61 -2.20
CA ALA A 130 -1.47 -1.65 -0.75
C ALA A 130 -2.08 -0.43 -0.06
N VAL A 131 -1.88 0.76 -0.61
CA VAL A 131 -2.44 2.03 -0.11
C VAL A 131 -3.97 1.99 -0.12
N GLU A 132 -4.58 1.57 -1.22
CA GLU A 132 -6.05 1.42 -1.33
C GLU A 132 -6.62 0.48 -0.26
N GLU A 133 -5.98 -0.68 -0.06
CA GLU A 133 -6.36 -1.64 0.97
C GLU A 133 -6.26 -1.04 2.36
N LEU A 134 -5.15 -0.38 2.67
CA LEU A 134 -4.89 0.20 3.99
C LEU A 134 -5.82 1.38 4.29
N ILE A 135 -6.13 2.24 3.31
CA ILE A 135 -7.12 3.32 3.43
C ILE A 135 -8.50 2.73 3.75
N ARG A 136 -8.93 1.69 3.03
CA ARG A 136 -10.21 1.02 3.26
C ARG A 136 -10.32 0.45 4.67
N ARG A 137 -9.19 0.09 5.28
CA ARG A 137 -9.08 -0.41 6.66
C ARG A 137 -8.90 0.67 7.71
N GLY A 138 -8.87 1.95 7.30
CA GLY A 138 -8.72 3.08 8.22
C GLY A 138 -7.31 3.26 8.77
N VAL A 139 -6.29 2.72 8.10
CA VAL A 139 -4.88 2.92 8.47
C VAL A 139 -4.48 4.34 8.09
N ARG A 140 -3.79 5.04 8.99
CA ARG A 140 -3.42 6.45 8.81
C ARG A 140 -2.16 6.67 8.02
N ALA A 141 -1.19 5.77 8.17
CA ALA A 141 0.10 5.92 7.52
C ALA A 141 0.74 4.57 7.20
N LEU A 142 1.56 4.57 6.17
CA LEU A 142 2.48 3.51 5.83
C LEU A 142 3.90 4.01 6.05
N GLU A 143 4.68 3.33 6.87
CA GLU A 143 6.09 3.64 7.08
C GLU A 143 6.98 2.54 6.51
N ALA A 144 8.21 2.90 6.16
CA ALA A 144 9.21 1.96 5.72
C ALA A 144 10.59 2.40 6.21
N PHE A 145 11.46 1.45 6.51
CA PHE A 145 12.89 1.70 6.61
C PHE A 145 13.49 1.59 5.22
N GLY A 146 14.09 2.68 4.76
CA GLY A 146 14.78 2.71 3.47
C GLY A 146 16.27 2.43 3.63
N ARG A 147 16.91 1.92 2.60
CA ARG A 147 18.38 1.91 2.48
C ARG A 147 18.82 3.01 1.52
N THR A 148 19.88 3.73 1.87
CA THR A 148 20.52 4.71 0.97
C THR A 148 21.64 4.03 0.18
N ALA A 149 22.14 4.71 -0.86
CA ALA A 149 23.33 4.25 -1.60
C ALA A 149 24.58 4.10 -0.71
N ALA A 150 24.65 4.82 0.41
CA ALA A 150 25.76 4.73 1.35
C ALA A 150 25.90 3.36 2.05
N VAL A 151 24.88 2.49 1.97
CA VAL A 151 24.94 1.11 2.53
C VAL A 151 26.14 0.31 1.97
N GLY A 152 26.58 0.63 0.75
CA GLY A 152 27.80 0.02 0.19
C GLY A 152 29.08 0.24 1.05
N ASP A 153 29.15 1.32 1.82
CA ASP A 153 30.26 1.58 2.74
C ASP A 153 30.36 0.56 3.86
N LEU A 154 29.24 -0.09 4.20
CA LEU A 154 29.11 -1.08 5.29
C LEU A 154 29.65 -2.47 4.91
N LEU A 155 30.01 -2.69 3.65
CA LEU A 155 30.68 -3.92 3.21
C LEU A 155 32.06 -4.09 3.87
N ASP A 156 32.71 -2.98 4.26
CA ASP A 156 33.89 -3.04 5.10
C ASP A 156 33.48 -3.04 6.59
N PRO A 157 33.74 -4.13 7.33
CA PRO A 157 33.35 -4.23 8.74
C PRO A 157 33.91 -3.12 9.64
N ARG A 158 35.00 -2.45 9.22
CA ARG A 158 35.61 -1.33 9.96
C ARG A 158 34.78 -0.06 9.89
N ASN A 159 33.90 0.03 8.90
CA ASN A 159 33.01 1.19 8.68
C ASN A 159 31.64 1.03 9.33
N VAL A 160 31.37 -0.10 9.98
CA VAL A 160 30.05 -0.37 10.58
C VAL A 160 29.89 0.37 11.89
N PRO A 161 29.00 1.38 11.97
CA PRO A 161 28.68 2.04 13.23
C PRO A 161 27.96 1.09 14.22
N PRO A 162 28.13 1.27 15.55
CA PRO A 162 27.52 0.39 16.54
C PRO A 162 25.98 0.36 16.49
N ASP A 163 25.34 1.44 16.12
CA ASP A 163 23.88 1.56 15.98
C ASP A 163 23.32 0.88 14.71
N VAL A 164 24.20 0.58 13.75
CA VAL A 164 23.85 -0.12 12.51
C VAL A 164 24.12 -1.62 12.60
N ALA A 165 25.06 -2.02 13.43
CA ALA A 165 25.45 -3.45 13.54
C ALA A 165 24.25 -4.39 13.76
N PRO A 166 23.24 -4.08 14.60
CA PRO A 166 22.08 -4.95 14.79
C PRO A 166 21.21 -5.14 13.54
N VAL A 167 21.26 -4.18 12.59
CA VAL A 167 20.52 -4.29 11.32
C VAL A 167 21.22 -5.24 10.36
N LEU A 168 22.56 -5.31 10.43
CA LEU A 168 23.37 -6.10 9.52
C LEU A 168 23.41 -7.60 9.88
N GLU A 169 22.89 -7.99 11.05
CA GLU A 169 22.77 -9.38 11.43
C GLU A 169 21.93 -10.14 10.39
N ALA A 170 22.54 -11.12 9.75
CA ALA A 170 21.87 -11.94 8.75
C ALA A 170 20.89 -12.93 9.38
N VAL A 171 19.79 -13.20 8.69
CA VAL A 171 18.87 -14.30 9.02
C VAL A 171 18.76 -15.19 7.79
N GLY A 172 19.33 -16.38 7.88
CA GLY A 172 19.43 -17.29 6.75
C GLY A 172 20.26 -16.68 5.59
N ASP A 173 19.71 -16.78 4.38
CA ASP A 173 20.36 -16.26 3.16
C ASP A 173 20.02 -14.77 2.91
N CYS A 174 19.35 -14.09 3.85
CA CYS A 174 18.89 -12.72 3.66
C CYS A 174 20.01 -11.72 3.93
N THR A 175 20.11 -10.70 3.08
CA THR A 175 21.03 -9.58 3.22
C THR A 175 20.28 -8.26 3.23
N VAL A 176 20.86 -7.26 3.87
CA VAL A 176 20.31 -5.91 3.95
C VAL A 176 20.02 -5.33 2.55
N GLU A 177 20.92 -5.58 1.61
CA GLU A 177 20.82 -5.04 0.25
C GLU A 177 19.62 -5.58 -0.51
N HIS A 178 19.24 -6.82 -0.27
CA HIS A 178 18.10 -7.46 -0.94
C HIS A 178 16.79 -7.33 -0.17
N CYS A 179 16.87 -7.10 1.15
CA CYS A 179 15.70 -7.18 2.02
C CYS A 179 15.17 -5.81 2.48
N ILE A 180 15.92 -4.73 2.23
CA ILE A 180 15.50 -3.37 2.56
C ILE A 180 15.27 -2.57 1.27
N ILE A 181 14.12 -1.90 1.20
CA ILE A 181 13.70 -1.13 0.03
C ILE A 181 14.60 0.12 -0.12
N GLU A 182 14.91 0.52 -1.34
CA GLU A 182 15.68 1.73 -1.61
C GLU A 182 14.92 2.98 -1.19
N ALA A 183 15.60 3.88 -0.46
CA ALA A 183 15.01 5.14 0.00
C ALA A 183 14.59 6.06 -1.16
N ASP A 184 15.35 6.07 -2.26
CA ASP A 184 15.04 6.85 -3.44
C ASP A 184 13.78 6.34 -4.15
N PHE A 185 13.60 5.01 -4.21
CA PHE A 185 12.34 4.43 -4.71
C PHE A 185 11.15 4.86 -3.84
N LEU A 186 11.26 4.74 -2.51
CA LEU A 186 10.21 5.15 -1.58
C LEU A 186 9.85 6.63 -1.74
N THR A 187 10.86 7.49 -1.85
CA THR A 187 10.64 8.92 -2.11
C THR A 187 9.94 9.14 -3.45
N GLY A 188 10.36 8.40 -4.48
CA GLY A 188 9.76 8.46 -5.82
C GLY A 188 8.31 8.01 -5.90
N VAL A 189 7.80 7.26 -4.90
CA VAL A 189 6.38 6.86 -4.78
C VAL A 189 5.62 7.66 -3.71
N GLY A 190 6.22 8.74 -3.19
CA GLY A 190 5.53 9.72 -2.35
C GLY A 190 5.80 9.64 -0.85
N PHE A 191 6.69 8.74 -0.39
CA PHE A 191 7.11 8.75 1.00
C PHE A 191 8.01 9.96 1.30
N THR A 192 7.91 10.46 2.52
CA THR A 192 8.75 11.55 3.04
C THR A 192 9.59 11.05 4.20
N VAL A 193 10.83 11.54 4.31
CA VAL A 193 11.73 11.17 5.41
C VAL A 193 11.22 11.77 6.71
N VAL A 194 10.90 10.93 7.70
CA VAL A 194 10.45 11.35 9.04
C VAL A 194 11.51 11.15 10.12
N ALA A 195 12.47 10.25 9.88
CA ALA A 195 13.65 10.09 10.72
C ALA A 195 14.88 9.91 9.80
N PRO A 196 15.71 10.96 9.65
CA PRO A 196 16.88 10.90 8.80
C PRO A 196 17.97 10.03 9.40
N HIS A 197 18.65 9.27 8.56
CA HIS A 197 19.84 8.49 8.91
C HIS A 197 20.69 8.28 7.65
N ARG A 198 22.03 8.20 7.82
CA ARG A 198 22.96 8.06 6.69
C ARG A 198 22.67 6.80 5.87
N TYR A 199 22.39 5.67 6.52
CA TYR A 199 22.21 4.36 5.89
C TYR A 199 20.76 3.92 5.84
N PHE A 200 20.01 4.12 6.94
CA PHE A 200 18.66 3.59 7.12
C PHE A 200 17.69 4.67 7.61
N PRO A 201 17.33 5.63 6.74
CA PRO A 201 16.27 6.57 7.07
C PRO A 201 14.93 5.84 7.22
N ARG A 202 14.05 6.38 8.07
CA ARG A 202 12.66 5.98 8.13
C ARG A 202 11.81 6.97 7.35
N LEU A 203 10.98 6.43 6.46
CA LEU A 203 10.12 7.20 5.58
C LEU A 203 8.66 6.89 5.87
N ARG A 204 7.78 7.85 5.60
CA ARG A 204 6.36 7.76 5.89
C ARG A 204 5.55 8.28 4.70
N LEU A 205 4.48 7.56 4.38
CA LEU A 205 3.44 7.94 3.44
C LEU A 205 2.14 8.13 4.24
N GLU A 206 1.59 9.35 4.23
CA GLU A 206 0.30 9.63 4.84
C GLU A 206 -0.82 9.08 3.95
N LEU A 207 -1.70 8.27 4.55
CA LEU A 207 -2.82 7.63 3.87
C LEU A 207 -4.14 8.39 4.09
N ASP A 208 -4.21 9.19 5.13
CA ASP A 208 -5.44 9.89 5.56
C ASP A 208 -5.74 11.15 4.72
N LYS A 209 -5.04 11.35 3.62
CA LYS A 209 -5.31 12.47 2.72
C LYS A 209 -6.35 12.10 1.66
N GLY A 210 -7.57 11.89 2.09
CA GLY A 210 -8.73 12.12 1.24
C GLY A 210 -8.84 13.54 0.64
N LEU A 211 -7.87 14.41 0.90
CA LEU A 211 -7.73 15.75 0.32
C LEU A 211 -7.06 15.71 -1.08
N GLY A 212 -6.11 14.82 -1.33
CA GLY A 212 -5.52 14.69 -2.67
C GLY A 212 -6.49 14.06 -3.67
N TRP A 213 -7.15 12.98 -3.27
CA TRP A 213 -8.19 12.34 -4.06
C TRP A 213 -9.38 13.29 -4.32
N LYS A 214 -9.80 14.03 -3.30
CA LYS A 214 -10.89 15.00 -3.44
C LYS A 214 -10.52 16.13 -4.40
N ALA A 215 -9.29 16.65 -4.32
CA ALA A 215 -8.79 17.67 -5.25
C ALA A 215 -8.62 17.12 -6.68
N GLU A 216 -8.19 15.87 -6.86
CA GLU A 216 -8.07 15.24 -8.17
C GLU A 216 -9.45 14.95 -8.79
N VAL A 217 -10.42 14.50 -7.98
CA VAL A 217 -11.81 14.31 -8.44
C VAL A 217 -12.48 15.64 -8.73
N GLU A 218 -12.29 16.67 -7.93
CA GLU A 218 -12.78 18.02 -8.19
C GLU A 218 -12.17 18.58 -9.49
N ALA A 219 -10.87 18.46 -9.68
CA ALA A 219 -10.19 18.88 -10.92
C ALA A 219 -10.59 18.05 -12.15
N ALA A 220 -10.93 16.78 -11.98
CA ALA A 220 -11.47 15.95 -13.06
C ALA A 220 -12.91 16.32 -13.38
N LEU A 221 -13.72 16.64 -12.37
CA LEU A 221 -15.10 17.10 -12.53
C LEU A 221 -15.16 18.47 -13.20
N GLU A 222 -14.29 19.40 -12.81
CA GLU A 222 -14.16 20.72 -13.47
C GLU A 222 -13.80 20.58 -14.94
N ARG A 223 -12.83 19.73 -15.28
CA ARG A 223 -12.47 19.43 -16.68
C ARG A 223 -13.62 18.85 -17.47
N LEU A 224 -14.42 17.97 -16.87
CA LEU A 224 -15.63 17.42 -17.51
C LEU A 224 -16.71 18.47 -17.71
N LEU A 225 -16.93 19.37 -16.74
CA LEU A 225 -17.87 20.47 -16.84
C LEU A 225 -17.44 21.50 -17.88
N GLU A 226 -16.17 21.86 -17.94
CA GLU A 226 -15.61 22.72 -19.02
C GLU A 226 -15.79 22.10 -20.41
N SER A 227 -15.52 20.80 -20.55
CA SER A 227 -15.75 20.11 -21.82
C SER A 227 -17.21 20.03 -22.22
N ALA A 228 -18.12 19.89 -21.25
CA ALA A 228 -19.55 19.87 -21.50
C ALA A 228 -20.09 21.26 -21.90
N GLN A 229 -19.54 22.34 -21.33
CA GLN A 229 -19.89 23.71 -21.68
C GLN A 229 -19.43 24.09 -23.10
N LEU A 230 -18.30 23.55 -23.55
CA LEU A 230 -17.79 23.73 -24.92
C LEU A 230 -18.60 22.98 -25.98
N HIS A 231 -19.43 22.00 -25.58
CA HIS A 231 -20.29 21.21 -26.46
C HIS A 231 -21.77 21.60 -26.37
N ALA A 232 -22.13 22.66 -25.65
CA ALA A 232 -23.49 23.20 -25.68
C ALA A 232 -23.77 23.85 -27.05
N PRO A 233 -24.79 23.42 -27.80
CA PRO A 233 -25.07 24.01 -29.11
C PRO A 233 -25.55 25.45 -28.91
N VAL A 234 -24.78 26.38 -29.45
CA VAL A 234 -25.21 27.77 -29.62
C VAL A 234 -26.24 27.80 -30.76
N GLY A 235 -27.50 27.96 -30.43
CA GLY A 235 -28.48 28.32 -31.42
C GLY A 235 -29.84 27.62 -31.30
N ALA A 236 -30.72 28.22 -30.54
CA ALA A 236 -32.14 28.23 -30.88
C ALA A 236 -32.73 29.56 -30.42
N SER A 237 -32.75 30.51 -31.35
CA SER A 237 -33.59 31.72 -31.25
C SER A 237 -35.04 31.32 -31.14
N ALA A 238 -35.71 31.69 -30.09
CA ALA A 238 -37.15 31.56 -29.96
C ALA A 238 -37.87 32.63 -30.79
N PRO A 239 -38.94 32.31 -31.53
CA PRO A 239 -39.80 33.31 -32.10
C PRO A 239 -40.75 33.86 -31.01
N ALA A 240 -40.88 35.17 -30.99
CA ALA A 240 -41.85 35.90 -30.20
C ALA A 240 -43.28 35.54 -30.67
N GLY A 241 -44.11 35.15 -29.70
CA GLY A 241 -45.55 34.97 -29.90
C GLY A 241 -46.29 35.50 -28.65
N SER A 242 -46.95 36.62 -28.87
CA SER A 242 -47.74 37.36 -27.91
C SER A 242 -49.08 36.69 -27.55
N VAL A 243 -49.66 37.16 -26.45
CA VAL A 243 -51.09 37.28 -26.07
C VAL A 243 -51.62 36.25 -25.06
N SER A 244 -51.91 36.72 -23.93
CA SER A 244 -53.18 37.10 -23.31
C SER A 244 -53.45 36.52 -21.94
N SER A 245 -53.69 37.44 -21.07
CA SER A 245 -54.23 37.37 -19.71
C SER A 245 -55.44 36.45 -19.52
N ARG A 246 -55.49 35.74 -18.37
CA ARG A 246 -56.64 35.67 -17.44
C ARG A 246 -56.19 35.02 -16.13
N SER A 247 -56.23 35.84 -15.13
CA SER A 247 -57.01 35.86 -13.90
C SER A 247 -57.34 34.53 -13.21
N GLY A 248 -56.91 34.44 -11.97
CA GLY A 248 -57.78 33.98 -10.90
C GLY A 248 -57.34 32.73 -10.15
N ALA A 249 -57.05 32.96 -8.93
CA ALA A 249 -57.39 32.25 -7.68
C ALA A 249 -56.18 31.75 -6.87
N ALA A 250 -56.05 32.51 -5.80
CA ALA A 250 -55.31 32.13 -4.61
C ALA A 250 -55.98 30.96 -3.89
N VAL A 251 -55.19 30.01 -3.36
CA VAL A 251 -55.52 29.30 -2.11
C VAL A 251 -54.21 28.99 -1.39
N ASP A 252 -54.27 29.26 -0.14
CA ASP A 252 -53.34 29.38 0.96
C ASP A 252 -52.71 28.04 1.42
N PRO A 253 -51.64 28.10 2.21
CA PRO A 253 -50.84 26.95 2.64
C PRO A 253 -51.33 26.42 3.98
N ALA A 254 -51.12 25.17 4.26
CA ALA A 254 -50.86 24.55 5.55
C ALA A 254 -51.45 23.15 5.69
N ALA A 255 -50.57 22.22 5.92
CA ALA A 255 -50.73 21.05 6.80
C ALA A 255 -49.44 20.23 6.70
N GLN A 256 -48.45 20.43 7.55
CA GLN A 256 -48.33 19.91 8.93
C GLN A 256 -48.35 18.40 9.02
N LEU A 257 -47.12 17.90 9.32
CA LEU A 257 -46.77 17.00 10.42
C LEU A 257 -47.40 15.60 10.52
N ARG A 258 -46.56 14.59 10.53
CA ARG A 258 -46.29 13.60 11.62
C ARG A 258 -45.44 12.48 11.08
N LEU A 259 -44.21 12.33 11.61
CA LEU A 259 -43.83 11.45 12.74
C LEU A 259 -44.23 9.98 12.61
N SER A 260 -43.29 9.12 12.47
CA SER A 260 -43.08 8.04 13.45
C SER A 260 -41.74 7.32 13.20
N ALA A 261 -41.00 7.23 14.25
CA ALA A 261 -39.89 6.34 14.51
C ALA A 261 -40.39 4.94 14.86
N VAL A 262 -39.61 3.90 14.51
CA VAL A 262 -39.47 2.61 15.20
C VAL A 262 -38.12 2.11 14.70
N GLU A 263 -37.05 2.08 15.49
CA GLU A 263 -36.60 1.09 16.49
C GLU A 263 -36.33 -0.30 15.95
N SER A 264 -35.07 -0.70 16.14
CA SER A 264 -34.49 -1.97 16.60
C SER A 264 -34.54 -3.21 15.69
N CYS A 265 -33.42 -3.66 15.23
CA CYS A 265 -32.62 -4.77 15.73
C CYS A 265 -31.24 -4.73 15.09
#